data_ba376c283ee1db95431c7df3e30bc819
#
_entry.id   ba376c283ee1db95431c7df3e30bc819
#
_cell.length_a   1.000
_cell.length_b   1.000
_cell.length_c   1.000
_cell.angle_alpha   90.00
_cell.angle_beta   90.00
_cell.angle_gamma   90.00
#
_symmetry.space_group_name_H-M   'P 1'
#
loop_
_entity.id
_entity.type
_entity.pdbx_description
1 polymer ?
#
loop_
_entity_poly.entity_id
_entity_poly.type
_entity_poly.pdbx_seq_one_letter_code
_entity_poly.pdbx_strand_id
1 'polypeptide(L)'
;MPPSHPLASESGSTPKYVQLAEQLATRIRAGEWADGKVPTVRDIAGEYDVSSFTATRALHLLRDRGLVVTRDRSGSYVAPAAGSSSRLAGAGNWVIVTRVSPGPWRTASESVVRVGFDRLFGEGNYVYRYLDLPPDTPLDDAEKAARSAAQGADGVFFLPSRVSAEACRHDEAFLRGWRRAGVPVVLLDRNLRGERRPLEFDLVASDHFDGGARCTEHLFEIGRRKVACVVASPTSSHEDRLAGYLFAVQARGATPRVIRSPEQADARESYPCVAEELIRLGADGVICYQDYVAVGVILELFRRGKNVPRDVAVVGCDDLPIGRSFALGVTSYTYPSEAIARTAARVMAERLRHPEAPPVRVLLRGELVVRNSTVG
;
A
#
# COMPACT_ATOMS: atom_id res chain seq x y z
N MET A 1 38.00 30.17 -9.73
CA MET A 1 37.81 29.06 -8.74
C MET A 1 36.38 29.09 -8.28
N PRO A 2 35.55 28.08 -8.51
CA PRO A 2 34.23 28.02 -7.91
C PRO A 2 34.36 27.70 -6.40
N PRO A 3 33.41 28.13 -5.55
CA PRO A 3 33.50 27.96 -4.12
C PRO A 3 33.34 26.44 -3.79
N SER A 4 34.30 25.92 -3.03
CA SER A 4 34.20 24.61 -2.38
C SER A 4 33.03 24.61 -1.38
N HIS A 5 32.09 23.71 -1.53
CA HIS A 5 31.02 23.45 -0.56
C HIS A 5 31.44 22.35 0.41
N PRO A 6 32.08 22.67 1.55
CA PRO A 6 32.45 21.63 2.51
C PRO A 6 31.21 21.03 3.18
N LEU A 7 31.17 19.70 3.29
CA LEU A 7 30.18 19.03 4.12
C LEU A 7 30.40 19.44 5.58
N ALA A 8 29.33 19.91 6.24
CA ALA A 8 29.41 20.33 7.63
C ALA A 8 29.91 19.21 8.53
N SER A 9 30.96 19.49 9.29
CA SER A 9 31.51 18.62 10.32
C SER A 9 30.74 18.82 11.62
N GLU A 10 29.49 18.35 11.71
CA GLU A 10 28.81 18.25 12.99
C GLU A 10 28.60 16.79 13.36
N SER A 11 28.95 16.49 14.60
CA SER A 11 28.90 15.20 15.27
C SER A 11 27.47 14.72 15.44
N GLY A 12 26.97 13.93 14.47
CA GLY A 12 25.66 13.29 14.52
C GLY A 12 25.53 12.28 13.38
N SER A 13 25.60 11.05 13.71
CA SER A 13 25.25 9.76 13.07
C SER A 13 24.89 9.60 11.58
N THR A 14 24.76 10.63 10.76
CA THR A 14 24.38 10.49 9.35
C THR A 14 25.62 10.26 8.46
N PRO A 15 25.74 9.15 7.73
CA PRO A 15 26.90 8.86 6.89
C PRO A 15 27.13 9.95 5.82
N LYS A 16 28.42 10.28 5.56
CA LYS A 16 28.81 11.33 4.60
C LYS A 16 28.17 11.17 3.21
N TYR A 17 28.01 9.93 2.72
CA TYR A 17 27.38 9.70 1.41
C TYR A 17 25.89 10.03 1.40
N VAL A 18 25.20 9.96 2.55
CA VAL A 18 23.78 10.35 2.67
C VAL A 18 23.66 11.86 2.65
N GLN A 19 24.52 12.57 3.40
CA GLN A 19 24.57 14.04 3.39
C GLN A 19 24.85 14.57 1.98
N LEU A 20 25.83 13.98 1.30
CA LEU A 20 26.16 14.32 -0.09
C LEU A 20 24.98 14.06 -1.03
N ALA A 21 24.29 12.93 -0.90
CA ALA A 21 23.11 12.64 -1.71
C ALA A 21 21.97 13.65 -1.50
N GLU A 22 21.75 14.13 -0.28
CA GLU A 22 20.76 15.18 0.00
C GLU A 22 21.12 16.52 -0.65
N GLN A 23 22.39 16.92 -0.58
CA GLN A 23 22.85 18.14 -1.24
C GLN A 23 22.69 18.05 -2.76
N LEU A 24 23.14 16.97 -3.37
CA LEU A 24 22.96 16.72 -4.81
C LEU A 24 21.48 16.64 -5.19
N ALA A 25 20.63 16.02 -4.39
CA ALA A 25 19.18 15.98 -4.62
C ALA A 25 18.57 17.39 -4.61
N THR A 26 19.03 18.26 -3.71
CA THR A 26 18.58 19.66 -3.66
C THR A 26 18.96 20.42 -4.93
N ARG A 27 20.19 20.24 -5.43
CA ARG A 27 20.66 20.85 -6.70
C ARG A 27 19.92 20.31 -7.92
N ILE A 28 19.62 18.99 -7.94
CA ILE A 28 18.76 18.38 -8.98
C ILE A 28 17.38 19.04 -9.00
N ARG A 29 16.76 19.21 -7.81
CA ARG A 29 15.44 19.84 -7.69
C ARG A 29 15.46 21.33 -8.07
N ALA A 30 16.56 22.01 -7.82
CA ALA A 30 16.75 23.39 -8.24
C ALA A 30 16.99 23.56 -9.75
N GLY A 31 17.11 22.45 -10.49
CA GLY A 31 17.29 22.48 -11.96
C GLY A 31 18.69 22.94 -12.39
N GLU A 32 19.70 22.81 -11.53
CA GLU A 32 21.04 23.32 -11.78
C GLU A 32 21.72 22.70 -13.02
N TRP A 33 21.33 21.46 -13.37
CA TRP A 33 21.83 20.78 -14.57
C TRP A 33 20.78 20.82 -15.69
N ALA A 34 20.71 21.95 -16.39
CA ALA A 34 19.70 22.22 -17.43
C ALA A 34 19.78 21.23 -18.63
N ASP A 35 20.97 20.70 -18.94
CA ASP A 35 21.20 19.66 -19.93
C ASP A 35 20.89 18.25 -19.42
N GLY A 36 20.50 18.15 -18.16
CA GLY A 36 20.19 16.91 -17.47
C GLY A 36 21.40 16.02 -17.14
N LYS A 37 22.63 16.42 -17.46
CA LYS A 37 23.83 15.63 -17.19
C LYS A 37 24.38 15.93 -15.80
N VAL A 38 24.41 14.93 -14.93
CA VAL A 38 24.98 15.01 -13.56
C VAL A 38 26.51 14.97 -13.67
N PRO A 39 27.25 15.75 -12.86
CA PRO A 39 28.70 15.71 -12.80
C PRO A 39 29.22 14.28 -12.57
N THR A 40 30.43 14.01 -13.06
CA THR A 40 31.02 12.68 -12.89
C THR A 40 31.40 12.40 -11.42
N VAL A 41 31.56 11.13 -11.07
CA VAL A 41 32.05 10.72 -9.72
C VAL A 41 33.31 11.51 -9.34
N ARG A 42 34.22 11.76 -10.30
CA ARG A 42 35.48 12.48 -10.07
C ARG A 42 35.23 13.94 -9.78
N ASP A 43 34.31 14.57 -10.51
CA ASP A 43 33.97 15.98 -10.34
C ASP A 43 33.29 16.20 -8.98
N ILE A 44 32.32 15.33 -8.64
CA ILE A 44 31.64 15.35 -7.34
C ILE A 44 32.65 15.13 -6.20
N ALA A 45 33.53 14.14 -6.33
CA ALA A 45 34.54 13.89 -5.31
C ALA A 45 35.45 15.08 -5.08
N GLY A 46 35.83 15.78 -6.16
CA GLY A 46 36.65 17.00 -6.06
C GLY A 46 35.90 18.20 -5.52
N GLU A 47 34.65 18.42 -5.93
CA GLU A 47 33.81 19.53 -5.50
C GLU A 47 33.46 19.50 -4.01
N TYR A 48 33.19 18.31 -3.47
CA TYR A 48 32.74 18.10 -2.10
C TYR A 48 33.84 17.61 -1.15
N ASP A 49 35.07 17.49 -1.62
CA ASP A 49 36.23 16.97 -0.87
C ASP A 49 35.91 15.62 -0.18
N VAL A 50 35.40 14.67 -0.98
CA VAL A 50 35.09 13.33 -0.54
C VAL A 50 35.80 12.27 -1.38
N SER A 51 35.90 11.04 -0.85
CA SER A 51 36.43 9.94 -1.66
C SER A 51 35.53 9.59 -2.83
N SER A 52 36.10 9.09 -3.93
CA SER A 52 35.33 8.58 -5.07
C SER A 52 34.33 7.48 -4.66
N PHE A 53 34.66 6.69 -3.62
CA PHE A 53 33.74 5.71 -3.05
C PHE A 53 32.51 6.35 -2.41
N THR A 54 32.69 7.45 -1.66
CA THR A 54 31.59 8.23 -1.07
C THR A 54 30.70 8.84 -2.14
N ALA A 55 31.30 9.44 -3.18
CA ALA A 55 30.57 10.01 -4.31
C ALA A 55 29.79 8.93 -5.09
N THR A 56 30.41 7.77 -5.33
CA THR A 56 29.73 6.64 -5.97
C THR A 56 28.53 6.16 -5.14
N ARG A 57 28.66 6.01 -3.82
CA ARG A 57 27.53 5.62 -2.95
C ARG A 57 26.40 6.65 -2.94
N ALA A 58 26.77 7.95 -2.97
CA ALA A 58 25.76 9.00 -3.06
C ALA A 58 24.97 8.94 -4.39
N LEU A 59 25.66 8.74 -5.52
CA LEU A 59 25.01 8.57 -6.83
C LEU A 59 24.17 7.28 -6.90
N HIS A 60 24.59 6.19 -6.28
CA HIS A 60 23.78 4.98 -6.15
C HIS A 60 22.50 5.27 -5.36
N LEU A 61 22.60 5.95 -4.23
CA LEU A 61 21.44 6.33 -3.43
C LEU A 61 20.48 7.24 -4.21
N LEU A 62 20.99 8.19 -5.02
CA LEU A 62 20.17 9.01 -5.90
C LEU A 62 19.51 8.21 -7.02
N ARG A 63 20.19 7.20 -7.55
CA ARG A 63 19.62 6.27 -8.54
C ARG A 63 18.51 5.41 -7.92
N ASP A 64 18.73 4.86 -6.72
CA ASP A 64 17.75 4.07 -6.00
C ASP A 64 16.50 4.91 -5.63
N ARG A 65 16.69 6.21 -5.44
CA ARG A 65 15.61 7.21 -5.26
C ARG A 65 14.98 7.68 -6.58
N GLY A 66 15.43 7.18 -7.72
CA GLY A 66 14.90 7.55 -9.04
C GLY A 66 15.22 8.99 -9.47
N LEU A 67 16.16 9.67 -8.83
CA LEU A 67 16.57 11.03 -9.18
C LEU A 67 17.65 11.06 -10.27
N VAL A 68 18.38 9.97 -10.44
CA VAL A 68 19.47 9.83 -11.43
C VAL A 68 19.31 8.53 -12.19
N VAL A 69 19.56 8.54 -13.50
CA VAL A 69 19.66 7.35 -14.35
C VAL A 69 21.07 7.28 -14.94
N THR A 70 21.64 6.08 -15.01
CA THR A 70 22.92 5.84 -15.67
C THR A 70 22.66 5.34 -17.08
N ARG A 71 23.30 5.97 -18.09
CA ARG A 71 23.27 5.50 -19.49
C ARG A 71 24.63 4.90 -19.79
N ASP A 72 24.63 3.69 -20.35
CA ASP A 72 25.85 2.98 -20.68
C ASP A 72 26.79 3.84 -21.53
N ARG A 73 28.05 3.97 -21.07
CA ARG A 73 29.12 4.75 -21.69
C ARG A 73 28.90 6.26 -21.80
N SER A 74 27.76 6.80 -21.31
CA SER A 74 27.41 8.24 -21.42
C SER A 74 27.45 8.98 -20.10
N GLY A 75 27.44 8.26 -18.96
CA GLY A 75 27.47 8.87 -17.62
C GLY A 75 26.11 8.86 -16.90
N SER A 76 26.03 9.63 -15.83
CA SER A 76 24.81 9.81 -15.03
C SER A 76 24.04 11.04 -15.49
N TYR A 77 22.73 10.89 -15.59
CA TYR A 77 21.82 11.96 -15.96
C TYR A 77 20.76 12.12 -14.88
N VAL A 78 20.30 13.35 -14.67
CA VAL A 78 19.06 13.59 -13.94
C VAL A 78 18.01 12.70 -14.60
N ALA A 79 17.35 11.88 -13.80
CA ALA A 79 16.27 11.05 -14.33
C ALA A 79 15.31 11.98 -15.07
N PRO A 80 14.94 11.71 -16.33
CA PRO A 80 13.91 12.49 -16.98
C PRO A 80 12.75 12.45 -16.02
N ALA A 81 12.28 13.62 -15.56
CA ALA A 81 11.11 13.72 -14.71
C ALA A 81 10.08 12.83 -15.36
N ALA A 82 9.79 11.68 -14.74
CA ALA A 82 8.98 10.62 -15.30
C ALA A 82 7.75 11.31 -15.85
N GLY A 83 7.57 11.30 -17.16
CA GLY A 83 6.90 12.30 -17.96
C GLY A 83 5.72 12.94 -17.25
N SER A 84 5.75 14.24 -17.07
CA SER A 84 4.65 15.10 -16.63
C SER A 84 3.94 14.79 -15.30
N SER A 85 4.46 13.92 -14.44
CA SER A 85 3.96 13.80 -13.06
C SER A 85 4.36 15.01 -12.19
N SER A 86 5.22 15.91 -12.67
CA SER A 86 5.63 17.13 -11.97
C SER A 86 4.57 18.24 -11.96
N ARG A 87 3.35 17.99 -12.41
CA ARG A 87 2.23 18.94 -12.32
C ARG A 87 1.11 18.51 -11.39
N LEU A 88 1.27 17.42 -10.62
CA LEU A 88 0.74 17.44 -9.27
C LEU A 88 1.55 18.41 -8.40
N ALA A 89 2.71 18.85 -8.85
CA ALA A 89 3.60 19.82 -8.25
C ALA A 89 3.13 21.27 -8.30
N GLY A 90 1.92 21.57 -8.70
CA GLY A 90 1.28 22.85 -8.50
C GLY A 90 0.37 22.76 -7.30
N ALA A 91 0.79 23.25 -6.14
CA ALA A 91 -0.04 23.76 -5.04
C ALA A 91 -1.49 23.19 -4.93
N GLY A 92 -1.68 21.86 -5.04
CA GLY A 92 -2.98 21.24 -4.82
C GLY A 92 -3.25 21.05 -3.32
N ASN A 93 -4.48 21.30 -2.90
CA ASN A 93 -4.95 21.04 -1.55
C ASN A 93 -5.68 19.68 -1.54
N TRP A 94 -5.00 18.63 -1.08
CA TRP A 94 -5.48 17.26 -1.15
C TRP A 94 -6.08 16.80 0.18
N VAL A 95 -7.13 16.03 0.11
CA VAL A 95 -7.74 15.40 1.29
C VAL A 95 -7.69 13.89 1.14
N ILE A 96 -7.10 13.21 2.12
CA ILE A 96 -7.12 11.76 2.23
C ILE A 96 -8.13 11.40 3.31
N VAL A 97 -9.23 10.79 2.91
CA VAL A 97 -10.31 10.38 3.81
C VAL A 97 -10.21 8.89 4.07
N THR A 98 -10.11 8.52 5.34
CA THR A 98 -10.07 7.13 5.78
C THR A 98 -11.19 6.82 6.75
N ARG A 99 -11.69 5.60 6.72
CA ARG A 99 -12.75 5.11 7.61
C ARG A 99 -12.11 4.35 8.78
N VAL A 100 -11.33 5.07 9.58
CA VAL A 100 -10.58 4.50 10.71
C VAL A 100 -11.49 4.36 11.91
N SER A 101 -11.56 3.15 12.48
CA SER A 101 -12.14 2.93 13.79
C SER A 101 -11.06 3.02 14.87
N PRO A 102 -11.36 3.56 16.05
CA PRO A 102 -10.41 3.56 17.17
C PRO A 102 -10.07 2.13 17.58
N GLY A 103 -8.80 1.87 17.80
CA GLY A 103 -8.29 0.58 18.28
C GLY A 103 -7.10 0.05 17.47
N PRO A 104 -6.17 -0.66 18.12
CA PRO A 104 -4.89 -1.04 17.50
C PRO A 104 -5.02 -2.04 16.34
N TRP A 105 -6.15 -2.72 16.22
CA TRP A 105 -6.37 -3.78 15.23
C TRP A 105 -7.13 -3.31 13.98
N ARG A 106 -7.79 -2.14 14.05
CA ARG A 106 -8.67 -1.65 12.99
C ARG A 106 -7.99 -0.68 12.03
N THR A 107 -6.78 -0.27 12.34
CA THR A 107 -6.03 0.77 11.60
C THR A 107 -5.00 0.22 10.62
N ALA A 108 -4.86 -1.09 10.52
CA ALA A 108 -3.74 -1.68 9.78
C ALA A 108 -3.77 -1.38 8.28
N SER A 109 -4.90 -1.58 7.60
CA SER A 109 -5.02 -1.28 6.16
C SER A 109 -4.88 0.22 5.89
N GLU A 110 -5.51 1.02 6.73
CA GLU A 110 -5.46 2.48 6.67
C GLU A 110 -4.05 3.00 6.91
N SER A 111 -3.29 2.39 7.84
CA SER A 111 -1.90 2.77 8.11
C SER A 111 -0.99 2.50 6.92
N VAL A 112 -1.19 1.39 6.20
CA VAL A 112 -0.41 1.06 5.00
C VAL A 112 -0.67 2.06 3.88
N VAL A 113 -1.93 2.47 3.69
CA VAL A 113 -2.29 3.53 2.73
C VAL A 113 -1.61 4.85 3.09
N ARG A 114 -1.68 5.27 4.37
CA ARG A 114 -1.04 6.50 4.86
C ARG A 114 0.45 6.53 4.60
N VAL A 115 1.17 5.45 4.89
CA VAL A 115 2.62 5.38 4.64
C VAL A 115 2.96 5.75 3.19
N GLY A 116 2.18 5.30 2.22
CA GLY A 116 2.39 5.65 0.81
C GLY A 116 2.19 7.13 0.53
N PHE A 117 1.12 7.73 1.06
CA PHE A 117 0.83 9.15 0.87
C PHE A 117 1.79 10.06 1.65
N ASP A 118 2.16 9.70 2.88
CA ASP A 118 3.13 10.46 3.67
C ASP A 118 4.50 10.53 2.99
N ARG A 119 4.94 9.43 2.38
CA ARG A 119 6.17 9.41 1.58
C ARG A 119 6.04 10.26 0.32
N LEU A 120 4.94 10.07 -0.44
CA LEU A 120 4.72 10.82 -1.67
C LEU A 120 4.66 12.33 -1.44
N PHE A 121 3.89 12.75 -0.45
CA PHE A 121 3.65 14.16 -0.18
C PHE A 121 4.74 14.81 0.67
N GLY A 122 5.41 14.04 1.55
CA GLY A 122 6.55 14.50 2.32
C GLY A 122 7.79 14.80 1.48
N GLU A 123 7.92 14.18 0.30
CA GLU A 123 8.99 14.44 -0.67
C GLU A 123 8.73 15.67 -1.56
N GLY A 124 7.52 16.24 -1.52
CA GLY A 124 7.09 17.36 -2.37
C GLY A 124 6.44 18.51 -1.58
N ASN A 125 6.24 19.64 -2.25
CA ASN A 125 5.54 20.81 -1.68
C ASN A 125 4.03 20.67 -1.82
N TYR A 126 3.46 19.57 -1.28
CA TYR A 126 2.02 19.34 -1.32
C TYR A 126 1.35 19.84 -0.05
N VAL A 127 0.19 20.48 -0.19
CA VAL A 127 -0.71 20.73 0.93
C VAL A 127 -1.70 19.57 1.00
N TYR A 128 -1.62 18.78 2.06
CA TYR A 128 -2.52 17.66 2.26
C TYR A 128 -2.95 17.53 3.71
N ARG A 129 -4.09 16.91 3.92
CA ARG A 129 -4.61 16.60 5.25
C ARG A 129 -5.33 15.27 5.27
N TYR A 130 -5.28 14.61 6.40
CA TYR A 130 -6.10 13.44 6.66
C TYR A 130 -7.41 13.84 7.33
N LEU A 131 -8.47 13.15 6.94
CA LEU A 131 -9.74 13.15 7.64
C LEU A 131 -10.07 11.71 8.04
N ASP A 132 -10.06 11.45 9.34
CA ASP A 132 -10.48 10.18 9.90
C ASP A 132 -11.95 10.26 10.27
N LEU A 133 -12.75 9.43 9.62
CA LEU A 133 -14.19 9.31 9.87
C LEU A 133 -14.48 7.89 10.37
N PRO A 134 -14.54 7.68 11.69
CA PRO A 134 -14.91 6.38 12.25
C PRO A 134 -16.23 5.87 11.65
N PRO A 135 -16.35 4.56 11.36
CA PRO A 135 -17.56 3.99 10.75
C PRO A 135 -18.82 4.17 11.59
N ASP A 136 -18.67 4.32 12.90
CA ASP A 136 -19.70 4.52 13.91
C ASP A 136 -20.04 6.01 14.18
N THR A 137 -19.39 6.95 13.48
CA THR A 137 -19.75 8.37 13.56
C THR A 137 -21.17 8.58 13.03
N PRO A 138 -22.05 9.31 13.73
CA PRO A 138 -23.39 9.62 13.24
C PRO A 138 -23.35 10.25 11.85
N LEU A 139 -24.32 9.89 10.99
CA LEU A 139 -24.31 10.27 9.58
C LEU A 139 -24.20 11.79 9.37
N ASP A 140 -25.01 12.57 10.10
CA ASP A 140 -25.05 14.03 9.96
C ASP A 140 -23.69 14.68 10.30
N ASP A 141 -23.04 14.20 11.37
CA ASP A 141 -21.72 14.69 11.78
C ASP A 141 -20.64 14.27 10.78
N ALA A 142 -20.71 13.02 10.30
CA ALA A 142 -19.79 12.50 9.30
C ALA A 142 -19.94 13.23 7.95
N GLU A 143 -21.17 13.49 7.49
CA GLU A 143 -21.42 14.28 6.27
C GLU A 143 -20.94 15.73 6.41
N LYS A 144 -21.18 16.36 7.57
CA LYS A 144 -20.70 17.71 7.86
C LYS A 144 -19.17 17.78 7.82
N ALA A 145 -18.50 16.82 8.46
CA ALA A 145 -17.03 16.72 8.48
C ALA A 145 -16.48 16.46 7.07
N ALA A 146 -17.06 15.51 6.33
CA ALA A 146 -16.67 15.20 4.96
C ALA A 146 -16.84 16.40 4.01
N ARG A 147 -17.95 17.14 4.13
CA ARG A 147 -18.22 18.35 3.36
C ARG A 147 -17.24 19.46 3.70
N SER A 148 -17.02 19.70 4.99
CA SER A 148 -16.07 20.73 5.45
C SER A 148 -14.64 20.42 5.00
N ALA A 149 -14.23 19.15 5.05
CA ALA A 149 -12.91 18.76 4.60
C ALA A 149 -12.71 18.96 3.09
N ALA A 150 -13.75 18.77 2.29
CA ALA A 150 -13.68 18.95 0.85
C ALA A 150 -13.77 20.44 0.42
N GLN A 151 -14.12 21.37 1.33
CA GLN A 151 -14.10 22.79 1.02
C GLN A 151 -12.71 23.27 0.64
N GLY A 152 -12.56 23.84 -0.57
CA GLY A 152 -11.29 24.30 -1.10
C GLY A 152 -10.28 23.19 -1.39
N ALA A 153 -10.69 21.93 -1.37
CA ALA A 153 -9.87 20.82 -1.83
C ALA A 153 -9.92 20.70 -3.35
N ASP A 154 -8.77 20.45 -3.96
CA ASP A 154 -8.66 20.17 -5.40
C ASP A 154 -9.06 18.73 -5.72
N GLY A 155 -9.06 17.83 -4.74
CA GLY A 155 -9.52 16.47 -4.88
C GLY A 155 -9.46 15.68 -3.57
N VAL A 156 -10.17 14.55 -3.57
CA VAL A 156 -10.30 13.64 -2.44
C VAL A 156 -9.78 12.26 -2.82
N PHE A 157 -8.87 11.72 -2.04
CA PHE A 157 -8.49 10.32 -2.04
C PHE A 157 -9.28 9.63 -0.94
N PHE A 158 -10.09 8.64 -1.29
CA PHE A 158 -11.02 8.05 -0.35
C PHE A 158 -10.83 6.54 -0.21
N LEU A 159 -10.59 6.08 1.01
CA LEU A 159 -10.57 4.67 1.38
C LEU A 159 -11.94 4.29 2.00
N PRO A 160 -12.83 3.60 1.25
CA PRO A 160 -14.16 3.23 1.74
C PRO A 160 -14.14 2.28 2.93
N SER A 161 -15.17 2.30 3.74
CA SER A 161 -15.36 1.37 4.85
C SER A 161 -15.58 -0.06 4.38
N ARG A 162 -15.11 -1.01 5.19
CA ARG A 162 -15.41 -2.43 5.03
C ARG A 162 -16.24 -3.02 6.19
N VAL A 163 -16.53 -2.21 7.21
CA VAL A 163 -16.97 -2.71 8.51
C VAL A 163 -18.44 -3.10 8.53
N SER A 164 -19.33 -2.27 8.00
CA SER A 164 -20.78 -2.51 8.08
C SER A 164 -21.55 -1.95 6.87
N ALA A 165 -22.77 -2.41 6.67
CA ALA A 165 -23.67 -1.87 5.67
C ALA A 165 -24.04 -0.41 5.98
N GLU A 166 -24.13 -0.03 7.24
CA GLU A 166 -24.38 1.34 7.68
C GLU A 166 -23.25 2.26 7.28
N ALA A 167 -22.00 1.90 7.62
CA ALA A 167 -20.84 2.66 7.19
C ALA A 167 -20.75 2.80 5.65
N CYS A 168 -21.20 1.80 4.90
CA CYS A 168 -21.30 1.89 3.44
C CYS A 168 -22.32 2.94 2.99
N ARG A 169 -23.48 3.06 3.65
CA ARG A 169 -24.46 4.13 3.35
C ARG A 169 -23.88 5.52 3.61
N HIS A 170 -23.06 5.68 4.65
CA HIS A 170 -22.32 6.92 4.90
C HIS A 170 -21.35 7.22 3.76
N ASP A 171 -20.57 6.23 3.32
CA ASP A 171 -19.65 6.39 2.19
C ASP A 171 -20.36 6.83 0.91
N GLU A 172 -21.53 6.25 0.62
CA GLU A 172 -22.39 6.69 -0.50
C GLU A 172 -22.82 8.14 -0.36
N ALA A 173 -23.18 8.56 0.84
CA ALA A 173 -23.60 9.94 1.10
C ALA A 173 -22.45 10.93 0.88
N PHE A 174 -21.24 10.61 1.34
CA PHE A 174 -20.04 11.42 1.10
C PHE A 174 -19.73 11.54 -0.40
N LEU A 175 -19.73 10.44 -1.12
CA LEU A 175 -19.45 10.42 -2.56
C LEU A 175 -20.49 11.24 -3.35
N ARG A 176 -21.77 11.11 -3.00
CA ARG A 176 -22.82 11.95 -3.59
C ARG A 176 -22.63 13.44 -3.28
N GLY A 177 -22.23 13.76 -2.06
CA GLY A 177 -21.94 15.12 -1.61
C GLY A 177 -20.78 15.75 -2.39
N TRP A 178 -19.67 15.05 -2.49
CA TRP A 178 -18.48 15.52 -3.22
C TRP A 178 -18.75 15.64 -4.72
N ARG A 179 -19.45 14.68 -5.33
CA ARG A 179 -19.86 14.76 -6.74
C ARG A 179 -20.72 16.00 -7.02
N ARG A 180 -21.71 16.30 -6.16
CA ARG A 180 -22.55 17.52 -6.28
C ARG A 180 -21.74 18.81 -6.13
N ALA A 181 -20.70 18.77 -5.32
CA ALA A 181 -19.79 19.90 -5.12
C ALA A 181 -18.73 20.02 -6.23
N GLY A 182 -18.73 19.13 -7.22
CA GLY A 182 -17.73 19.11 -8.30
C GLY A 182 -16.31 18.72 -7.85
N VAL A 183 -16.18 18.09 -6.67
CA VAL A 183 -14.87 17.67 -6.13
C VAL A 183 -14.54 16.29 -6.71
N PRO A 184 -13.43 16.13 -7.44
CA PRO A 184 -13.00 14.83 -7.98
C PRO A 184 -12.57 13.89 -6.87
N VAL A 185 -12.86 12.59 -7.06
CA VAL A 185 -12.59 11.55 -6.09
C VAL A 185 -11.85 10.39 -6.75
N VAL A 186 -10.80 9.90 -6.09
CA VAL A 186 -10.15 8.63 -6.41
C VAL A 186 -10.32 7.69 -5.22
N LEU A 187 -10.96 6.54 -5.45
CA LEU A 187 -11.08 5.48 -4.46
C LEU A 187 -9.74 4.76 -4.29
N LEU A 188 -9.45 4.36 -3.06
CA LEU A 188 -8.25 3.63 -2.70
C LEU A 188 -8.59 2.21 -2.27
N ASP A 189 -7.80 1.24 -2.74
CA ASP A 189 -7.82 -0.17 -2.36
C ASP A 189 -9.10 -0.94 -2.69
N ARG A 190 -10.27 -0.33 -2.58
CA ARG A 190 -11.55 -1.02 -2.78
C ARG A 190 -12.66 -0.10 -3.26
N ASN A 191 -13.65 -0.70 -3.94
CA ASN A 191 -14.93 -0.06 -4.20
C ASN A 191 -15.78 -0.09 -2.92
N LEU A 192 -16.95 0.54 -2.97
CA LEU A 192 -17.90 0.49 -1.87
C LEU A 192 -18.28 -0.95 -1.49
N ARG A 193 -18.51 -1.17 -0.21
CA ARG A 193 -18.96 -2.44 0.34
C ARG A 193 -20.31 -2.86 -0.24
N GLY A 194 -20.56 -4.16 -0.34
CA GLY A 194 -21.81 -4.77 -0.78
C GLY A 194 -21.62 -5.67 -1.99
N GLU A 195 -22.72 -6.04 -2.64
CA GLU A 195 -22.70 -6.81 -3.87
C GLU A 195 -21.89 -6.11 -4.97
N ARG A 196 -21.47 -6.86 -5.99
CA ARG A 196 -20.66 -6.33 -7.09
C ARG A 196 -21.29 -5.07 -7.67
N ARG A 197 -20.63 -3.93 -7.45
CA ARG A 197 -21.07 -2.61 -7.90
C ARG A 197 -20.34 -2.18 -9.15
N PRO A 198 -21.01 -1.48 -10.08
CA PRO A 198 -20.33 -0.78 -11.16
C PRO A 198 -19.28 0.19 -10.60
N LEU A 199 -18.22 0.41 -11.36
CA LEU A 199 -17.23 1.42 -11.03
C LEU A 199 -17.78 2.80 -11.40
N GLU A 200 -18.06 3.62 -10.40
CA GLU A 200 -18.59 5.00 -10.59
C GLU A 200 -17.53 6.08 -10.38
N PHE A 201 -16.39 5.72 -9.77
CA PHE A 201 -15.26 6.59 -9.47
C PHE A 201 -13.98 5.89 -9.88
N ASP A 202 -12.93 6.66 -10.12
CA ASP A 202 -11.60 6.07 -10.32
C ASP A 202 -11.19 5.25 -9.11
N LEU A 203 -10.55 4.14 -9.34
CA LEU A 203 -10.08 3.23 -8.30
C LEU A 203 -8.62 2.85 -8.54
N VAL A 204 -7.78 3.04 -7.53
CA VAL A 204 -6.41 2.53 -7.51
C VAL A 204 -6.27 1.57 -6.33
N ALA A 205 -5.92 0.34 -6.60
CA ALA A 205 -5.91 -0.73 -5.62
C ALA A 205 -4.70 -1.68 -5.78
N SER A 206 -4.42 -2.46 -4.75
CA SER A 206 -3.59 -3.66 -4.89
C SER A 206 -4.30 -4.67 -5.81
N ASP A 207 -3.53 -5.45 -6.57
CA ASP A 207 -4.08 -6.57 -7.34
C ASP A 207 -4.39 -7.74 -6.38
N HIS A 208 -5.57 -7.67 -5.79
CA HIS A 208 -6.02 -8.68 -4.82
C HIS A 208 -6.28 -10.04 -5.46
N PHE A 209 -6.62 -10.08 -6.76
CA PHE A 209 -6.74 -11.33 -7.50
C PHE A 209 -5.38 -12.02 -7.62
N ASP A 210 -4.37 -11.31 -8.10
CA ASP A 210 -2.99 -11.83 -8.17
C ASP A 210 -2.51 -12.28 -6.79
N GLY A 211 -2.80 -11.50 -5.73
CA GLY A 211 -2.46 -11.85 -4.35
C GLY A 211 -3.10 -13.16 -3.90
N GLY A 212 -4.39 -13.35 -4.14
CA GLY A 212 -5.10 -14.59 -3.82
C GLY A 212 -4.56 -15.79 -4.60
N ALA A 213 -4.31 -15.62 -5.90
CA ALA A 213 -3.77 -16.67 -6.76
C ALA A 213 -2.35 -17.08 -6.32
N ARG A 214 -1.44 -16.11 -6.17
CA ARG A 214 -0.03 -16.37 -5.79
C ARG A 214 0.13 -17.00 -4.41
N CYS A 215 -0.63 -16.52 -3.41
CA CYS A 215 -0.63 -17.14 -2.08
C CYS A 215 -1.08 -18.59 -2.14
N THR A 216 -2.09 -18.90 -2.97
CA THR A 216 -2.60 -20.27 -3.16
C THR A 216 -1.59 -21.15 -3.88
N GLU A 217 -1.01 -20.65 -4.97
CA GLU A 217 0.03 -21.35 -5.75
C GLU A 217 1.23 -21.69 -4.87
N HIS A 218 1.73 -20.74 -4.08
CA HIS A 218 2.81 -20.96 -3.13
C HIS A 218 2.51 -22.12 -2.16
N LEU A 219 1.31 -22.14 -1.57
CA LEU A 219 0.92 -23.24 -0.69
C LEU A 219 0.92 -24.59 -1.40
N PHE A 220 0.45 -24.67 -2.64
CA PHE A 220 0.54 -25.89 -3.43
C PHE A 220 1.98 -26.27 -3.80
N GLU A 221 2.83 -25.31 -4.13
CA GLU A 221 4.24 -25.52 -4.47
C GLU A 221 5.04 -26.11 -3.31
N ILE A 222 4.76 -25.67 -2.08
CA ILE A 222 5.37 -26.25 -0.87
C ILE A 222 4.70 -27.57 -0.42
N GLY A 223 3.85 -28.16 -1.27
CA GLY A 223 3.28 -29.50 -1.08
C GLY A 223 1.97 -29.54 -0.33
N ARG A 224 1.34 -28.40 0.01
CA ARG A 224 -0.01 -28.41 0.65
C ARG A 224 -1.06 -28.86 -0.36
N ARG A 225 -2.06 -29.60 0.13
CA ARG A 225 -3.08 -30.22 -0.72
C ARG A 225 -4.49 -29.73 -0.39
N LYS A 226 -4.73 -29.33 0.85
CA LYS A 226 -6.03 -28.92 1.37
C LYS A 226 -5.97 -27.47 1.80
N VAL A 227 -5.79 -26.59 0.82
CA VAL A 227 -5.66 -25.15 1.05
C VAL A 227 -7.02 -24.53 1.29
N ALA A 228 -7.15 -23.76 2.37
CA ALA A 228 -8.33 -22.96 2.71
C ALA A 228 -8.11 -21.48 2.49
N CYS A 229 -9.19 -20.71 2.29
CA CYS A 229 -9.18 -19.26 2.23
C CYS A 229 -10.13 -18.67 3.25
N VAL A 230 -9.62 -17.78 4.10
CA VAL A 230 -10.43 -17.03 5.08
C VAL A 230 -10.84 -15.71 4.48
N VAL A 231 -12.14 -15.44 4.44
CA VAL A 231 -12.74 -14.19 3.99
C VAL A 231 -13.62 -13.60 5.08
N ALA A 232 -13.78 -12.27 5.10
CA ALA A 232 -14.62 -11.59 6.09
C ALA A 232 -15.74 -10.78 5.40
N SER A 233 -15.53 -9.48 5.24
CA SER A 233 -16.55 -8.56 4.71
C SER A 233 -16.70 -8.67 3.18
N PRO A 234 -17.92 -8.44 2.64
CA PRO A 234 -18.17 -8.39 1.20
C PRO A 234 -17.64 -7.08 0.60
N THR A 235 -16.34 -7.01 0.40
CA THR A 235 -15.65 -5.89 -0.25
C THR A 235 -14.94 -6.38 -1.50
N SER A 236 -14.76 -5.50 -2.48
CA SER A 236 -14.09 -5.89 -3.73
C SER A 236 -12.68 -6.45 -3.50
N SER A 237 -11.95 -5.97 -2.48
CA SER A 237 -10.63 -6.50 -2.14
C SER A 237 -10.67 -7.96 -1.65
N HIS A 238 -11.66 -8.31 -0.82
CA HIS A 238 -11.83 -9.69 -0.34
C HIS A 238 -12.41 -10.60 -1.41
N GLU A 239 -13.35 -10.12 -2.22
CA GLU A 239 -13.94 -10.87 -3.32
C GLU A 239 -12.92 -11.17 -4.42
N ASP A 240 -12.11 -10.19 -4.81
CA ASP A 240 -11.05 -10.39 -5.79
C ASP A 240 -9.99 -11.38 -5.28
N ARG A 241 -9.62 -11.32 -3.99
CA ARG A 241 -8.70 -12.28 -3.37
C ARG A 241 -9.27 -13.68 -3.34
N LEU A 242 -10.54 -13.82 -3.00
CA LEU A 242 -11.26 -15.08 -3.06
C LEU A 242 -11.31 -15.63 -4.51
N ALA A 243 -11.58 -14.77 -5.49
CA ALA A 243 -11.60 -15.17 -6.89
C ALA A 243 -10.22 -15.69 -7.36
N GLY A 244 -9.13 -15.04 -6.96
CA GLY A 244 -7.76 -15.50 -7.22
C GLY A 244 -7.47 -16.87 -6.57
N TYR A 245 -7.89 -17.06 -5.32
CA TYR A 245 -7.81 -18.36 -4.65
C TYR A 245 -8.59 -19.45 -5.42
N LEU A 246 -9.84 -19.18 -5.78
CA LEU A 246 -10.68 -20.14 -6.49
C LEU A 246 -10.08 -20.51 -7.86
N PHE A 247 -9.53 -19.52 -8.58
CA PHE A 247 -8.84 -19.75 -9.84
C PHE A 247 -7.66 -20.72 -9.67
N ALA A 248 -6.78 -20.48 -8.70
CA ALA A 248 -5.61 -21.32 -8.46
C ALA A 248 -6.00 -22.74 -7.97
N VAL A 249 -7.02 -22.85 -7.12
CA VAL A 249 -7.56 -24.14 -6.66
C VAL A 249 -8.12 -24.94 -7.84
N GLN A 250 -8.88 -24.30 -8.72
CA GLN A 250 -9.45 -24.93 -9.92
C GLN A 250 -8.35 -25.39 -10.88
N ALA A 251 -7.32 -24.58 -11.10
CA ALA A 251 -6.18 -24.91 -11.96
C ALA A 251 -5.43 -26.16 -11.48
N ARG A 252 -5.49 -26.47 -10.19
CA ARG A 252 -4.89 -27.68 -9.58
C ARG A 252 -5.86 -28.85 -9.44
N GLY A 253 -7.11 -28.70 -9.89
CA GLY A 253 -8.15 -29.71 -9.69
C GLY A 253 -8.48 -30.00 -8.23
N ALA A 254 -8.18 -29.06 -7.33
CA ALA A 254 -8.42 -29.21 -5.90
C ALA A 254 -9.84 -28.74 -5.51
N THR A 255 -10.29 -29.14 -4.33
CA THR A 255 -11.61 -28.75 -3.82
C THR A 255 -11.50 -27.43 -3.03
N PRO A 256 -12.28 -26.39 -3.36
CA PRO A 256 -12.30 -25.14 -2.61
C PRO A 256 -12.73 -25.32 -1.15
N ARG A 257 -12.06 -24.61 -0.23
CA ARG A 257 -12.37 -24.54 1.20
C ARG A 257 -12.42 -23.10 1.63
N VAL A 258 -13.60 -22.52 1.70
CA VAL A 258 -13.80 -21.11 2.05
C VAL A 258 -14.35 -21.02 3.47
N ILE A 259 -13.64 -20.32 4.33
CA ILE A 259 -14.05 -20.06 5.72
C ILE A 259 -14.48 -18.60 5.79
N ARG A 260 -15.74 -18.37 6.15
CA ARG A 260 -16.25 -17.00 6.37
C ARG A 260 -16.10 -16.63 7.83
N SER A 261 -15.25 -15.65 8.09
CA SER A 261 -15.12 -15.05 9.43
C SER A 261 -16.38 -14.24 9.75
N PRO A 262 -16.90 -14.30 10.98
CA PRO A 262 -18.06 -13.51 11.40
C PRO A 262 -17.80 -12.00 11.17
N GLU A 263 -18.75 -11.29 10.57
CA GLU A 263 -18.58 -9.87 10.21
C GLU A 263 -18.57 -8.93 11.41
N GLN A 264 -19.25 -9.27 12.49
CA GLN A 264 -19.49 -8.40 13.65
C GLN A 264 -18.62 -8.74 14.86
N ALA A 265 -17.93 -9.87 14.84
CA ALA A 265 -17.03 -10.23 15.93
C ALA A 265 -15.78 -9.33 15.92
N ASP A 266 -15.31 -8.91 17.08
CA ASP A 266 -13.92 -8.48 17.23
C ASP A 266 -13.06 -9.54 16.50
N ALA A 267 -12.13 -9.10 15.68
CA ALA A 267 -11.28 -10.04 14.93
C ALA A 267 -10.71 -11.14 15.85
N ARG A 268 -10.45 -10.83 17.13
CA ARG A 268 -9.99 -11.77 18.15
C ARG A 268 -11.01 -12.85 18.51
N GLU A 269 -12.31 -12.59 18.43
CA GLU A 269 -13.36 -13.57 18.71
C GLU A 269 -13.53 -14.53 17.53
N SER A 270 -13.14 -14.12 16.33
CA SER A 270 -13.24 -14.96 15.14
C SER A 270 -12.10 -15.98 15.00
N TYR A 271 -10.92 -15.73 15.60
CA TYR A 271 -9.75 -16.61 15.42
C TYR A 271 -9.98 -18.04 15.95
N PRO A 272 -10.59 -18.26 17.13
CA PRO A 272 -10.93 -19.60 17.59
C PRO A 272 -11.81 -20.35 16.60
N CYS A 273 -12.87 -19.71 16.07
CA CYS A 273 -13.78 -20.31 15.11
C CYS A 273 -13.07 -20.67 13.79
N VAL A 274 -12.20 -19.80 13.30
CA VAL A 274 -11.41 -20.05 12.08
C VAL A 274 -10.48 -21.25 12.28
N ALA A 275 -9.75 -21.30 13.41
CA ALA A 275 -8.84 -22.40 13.70
C ALA A 275 -9.58 -23.75 13.88
N GLU A 276 -10.74 -23.74 14.50
CA GLU A 276 -11.60 -24.92 14.65
C GLU A 276 -12.08 -25.43 13.28
N GLU A 277 -12.53 -24.52 12.42
CA GLU A 277 -13.00 -24.87 11.08
C GLU A 277 -11.86 -25.39 10.20
N LEU A 278 -10.64 -24.83 10.29
CA LEU A 278 -9.46 -25.37 9.61
C LEU A 278 -9.16 -26.80 10.01
N ILE A 279 -9.23 -27.11 11.31
CA ILE A 279 -9.02 -28.46 11.84
C ILE A 279 -10.13 -29.41 11.35
N ARG A 280 -11.40 -28.99 11.41
CA ARG A 280 -12.55 -29.74 10.94
C ARG A 280 -12.46 -30.09 9.44
N LEU A 281 -12.00 -29.15 8.62
CA LEU A 281 -11.78 -29.33 7.18
C LEU A 281 -10.53 -30.14 6.86
N GLY A 282 -9.70 -30.44 7.87
CA GLY A 282 -8.39 -31.07 7.70
C GLY A 282 -7.47 -30.24 6.77
N ALA A 283 -7.57 -28.90 6.82
CA ALA A 283 -6.75 -28.01 6.01
C ALA A 283 -5.28 -28.09 6.44
N ASP A 284 -4.37 -28.16 5.47
CA ASP A 284 -2.92 -28.18 5.66
C ASP A 284 -2.24 -26.88 5.19
N GLY A 285 -3.02 -25.97 4.61
CA GLY A 285 -2.61 -24.62 4.23
C GLY A 285 -3.78 -23.65 4.33
N VAL A 286 -3.51 -22.38 4.67
CA VAL A 286 -4.54 -21.35 4.77
C VAL A 286 -4.03 -19.99 4.32
N ILE A 287 -4.88 -19.27 3.58
CA ILE A 287 -4.70 -17.85 3.26
C ILE A 287 -5.65 -17.05 4.16
N CYS A 288 -5.07 -16.15 4.95
CA CYS A 288 -5.80 -15.20 5.76
C CYS A 288 -5.89 -13.84 5.03
N TYR A 289 -7.03 -13.19 5.11
CA TYR A 289 -7.24 -11.91 4.41
C TYR A 289 -6.37 -10.76 4.91
N GLN A 290 -5.68 -10.93 6.04
CA GLN A 290 -4.76 -9.94 6.60
C GLN A 290 -3.78 -10.59 7.60
N ASP A 291 -2.61 -9.99 7.84
CA ASP A 291 -1.58 -10.54 8.75
C ASP A 291 -2.03 -10.61 10.21
N TYR A 292 -2.89 -9.69 10.68
CA TYR A 292 -3.46 -9.79 12.03
C TYR A 292 -4.26 -11.08 12.23
N VAL A 293 -5.03 -11.45 11.20
CA VAL A 293 -5.79 -12.69 11.20
C VAL A 293 -4.86 -13.89 11.16
N ALA A 294 -3.83 -13.82 10.32
CA ALA A 294 -2.83 -14.88 10.22
C ALA A 294 -2.15 -15.14 11.57
N VAL A 295 -1.68 -14.09 12.26
CA VAL A 295 -1.07 -14.21 13.60
C VAL A 295 -2.07 -14.77 14.61
N GLY A 296 -3.30 -14.26 14.63
CA GLY A 296 -4.35 -14.75 15.54
C GLY A 296 -4.67 -16.23 15.32
N VAL A 297 -4.80 -16.63 14.07
CA VAL A 297 -5.04 -18.04 13.69
C VAL A 297 -3.85 -18.95 14.05
N ILE A 298 -2.60 -18.48 13.84
CA ILE A 298 -1.40 -19.23 14.25
C ILE A 298 -1.42 -19.49 15.76
N LEU A 299 -1.70 -18.46 16.57
CA LEU A 299 -1.78 -18.60 18.03
C LEU A 299 -2.87 -19.59 18.45
N GLU A 300 -4.02 -19.56 17.79
CA GLU A 300 -5.11 -20.50 18.08
C GLU A 300 -4.78 -21.94 17.64
N LEU A 301 -4.07 -22.12 16.53
CA LEU A 301 -3.56 -23.42 16.11
C LEU A 301 -2.60 -24.00 17.15
N PHE A 302 -1.64 -23.19 17.65
CA PHE A 302 -0.73 -23.61 18.72
C PHE A 302 -1.47 -24.01 20.00
N ARG A 303 -2.48 -23.25 20.43
CA ARG A 303 -3.33 -23.60 21.59
C ARG A 303 -4.03 -24.96 21.44
N ARG A 304 -4.30 -25.38 20.19
CA ARG A 304 -4.91 -26.65 19.84
C ARG A 304 -3.90 -27.77 19.51
N GLY A 305 -2.63 -27.55 19.83
CA GLY A 305 -1.55 -28.52 19.62
C GLY A 305 -1.15 -28.72 18.15
N LYS A 306 -1.52 -27.81 17.26
CA LYS A 306 -1.10 -27.82 15.86
C LYS A 306 0.16 -26.98 15.66
N ASN A 307 1.09 -27.50 14.87
CA ASN A 307 2.33 -26.79 14.54
C ASN A 307 2.22 -26.05 13.21
N VAL A 308 2.74 -24.82 13.17
CA VAL A 308 2.90 -24.02 11.96
C VAL A 308 4.40 -23.91 11.66
N PRO A 309 4.85 -24.22 10.46
CA PRO A 309 4.09 -24.59 9.26
C PRO A 309 3.81 -26.08 9.13
N ARG A 310 4.35 -26.96 10.00
CA ARG A 310 4.36 -28.40 9.80
C ARG A 310 2.96 -28.99 9.55
N ASP A 311 2.00 -28.71 10.42
CA ASP A 311 0.65 -29.27 10.32
C ASP A 311 -0.26 -28.38 9.45
N VAL A 312 -0.12 -27.05 9.57
CA VAL A 312 -0.84 -26.06 8.77
C VAL A 312 0.11 -24.93 8.38
N ALA A 313 0.33 -24.71 7.10
CA ALA A 313 1.05 -23.53 6.60
C ALA A 313 0.10 -22.32 6.53
N VAL A 314 0.56 -21.15 6.97
CA VAL A 314 -0.28 -19.94 7.06
C VAL A 314 0.32 -18.80 6.24
N VAL A 315 -0.50 -18.20 5.38
CA VAL A 315 -0.15 -17.03 4.58
C VAL A 315 -1.06 -15.86 4.98
N GLY A 316 -0.49 -14.69 5.18
CA GLY A 316 -1.18 -13.43 5.42
C GLY A 316 -1.24 -12.54 4.18
N CYS A 317 -1.74 -11.32 4.37
CA CYS A 317 -1.77 -10.27 3.35
C CYS A 317 -1.47 -8.92 3.99
N ASP A 318 -0.97 -8.01 3.15
CA ASP A 318 -0.61 -6.61 3.39
C ASP A 318 0.81 -6.41 3.95
N ASP A 319 1.52 -7.46 4.32
CA ASP A 319 2.87 -7.46 4.90
C ASP A 319 3.01 -6.43 6.04
N LEU A 320 2.13 -6.55 7.03
CA LEU A 320 2.04 -5.63 8.15
C LEU A 320 3.17 -5.83 9.17
N PRO A 321 3.52 -4.79 9.96
CA PRO A 321 4.56 -4.90 11.00
C PRO A 321 4.35 -6.07 11.96
N ILE A 322 3.10 -6.40 12.31
CA ILE A 322 2.79 -7.53 13.19
C ILE A 322 3.23 -8.87 12.59
N GLY A 323 3.00 -9.08 11.29
CA GLY A 323 3.41 -10.31 10.61
C GLY A 323 4.92 -10.43 10.49
N ARG A 324 5.61 -9.30 10.23
CA ARG A 324 7.08 -9.25 10.13
C ARG A 324 7.77 -9.46 11.47
N SER A 325 7.24 -8.85 12.55
CA SER A 325 7.82 -8.87 13.90
C SER A 325 7.39 -10.09 14.72
N PHE A 326 6.42 -10.87 14.25
CA PHE A 326 6.02 -12.09 14.90
C PHE A 326 7.18 -13.09 14.90
N ALA A 327 7.45 -13.76 16.02
CA ALA A 327 8.63 -14.60 16.19
C ALA A 327 8.81 -15.67 15.10
N LEU A 328 7.71 -16.24 14.62
CA LEU A 328 7.73 -17.18 13.49
C LEU A 328 7.94 -16.48 12.14
N GLY A 329 7.54 -15.21 12.00
CA GLY A 329 7.46 -14.48 10.74
C GLY A 329 6.36 -15.02 9.82
N VAL A 330 5.42 -14.16 9.42
CA VAL A 330 4.30 -14.54 8.55
C VAL A 330 4.68 -14.34 7.09
N THR A 331 4.58 -15.39 6.27
CA THR A 331 4.59 -15.28 4.82
C THR A 331 3.40 -14.43 4.39
N SER A 332 3.63 -13.36 3.63
CA SER A 332 2.59 -12.39 3.32
C SER A 332 2.73 -11.80 1.93
N TYR A 333 1.61 -11.52 1.27
CA TYR A 333 1.57 -10.76 0.03
C TYR A 333 1.58 -9.26 0.36
N THR A 334 2.55 -8.52 -0.20
CA THR A 334 2.78 -7.11 0.14
C THR A 334 1.70 -6.20 -0.42
N TYR A 335 1.46 -5.10 0.29
CA TYR A 335 0.64 -3.98 -0.20
C TYR A 335 1.56 -2.88 -0.77
N PRO A 336 1.53 -2.57 -2.07
CA PRO A 336 2.48 -1.64 -2.70
C PRO A 336 2.11 -0.17 -2.45
N SER A 337 2.17 0.28 -1.19
CA SER A 337 1.68 1.56 -0.69
C SER A 337 2.15 2.77 -1.47
N GLU A 338 3.46 2.88 -1.74
CA GLU A 338 4.04 4.01 -2.45
C GLU A 338 3.61 4.03 -3.92
N ALA A 339 3.57 2.87 -4.56
CA ALA A 339 3.13 2.77 -5.95
C ALA A 339 1.64 3.11 -6.07
N ILE A 340 0.80 2.71 -5.09
CA ILE A 340 -0.62 3.07 -5.02
C ILE A 340 -0.78 4.58 -4.86
N ALA A 341 -0.11 5.21 -3.90
CA ALA A 341 -0.20 6.65 -3.68
C ALA A 341 0.23 7.44 -4.92
N ARG A 342 1.36 7.08 -5.53
CA ARG A 342 1.90 7.70 -6.74
C ARG A 342 0.96 7.52 -7.94
N THR A 343 0.34 6.35 -8.07
CA THR A 343 -0.61 6.07 -9.16
C THR A 343 -1.94 6.79 -8.93
N ALA A 344 -2.45 6.81 -7.69
CA ALA A 344 -3.65 7.55 -7.34
C ALA A 344 -3.49 9.05 -7.64
N ALA A 345 -2.32 9.62 -7.31
CA ALA A 345 -2.00 10.99 -7.65
C ALA A 345 -2.00 11.25 -9.18
N ARG A 346 -1.47 10.32 -9.99
CA ARG A 346 -1.53 10.44 -11.46
C ARG A 346 -2.95 10.34 -12.00
N VAL A 347 -3.74 9.41 -11.48
CA VAL A 347 -5.15 9.25 -11.86
C VAL A 347 -5.94 10.50 -11.50
N MET A 348 -5.71 11.10 -10.32
CA MET A 348 -6.33 12.36 -9.92
C MET A 348 -5.96 13.51 -10.88
N ALA A 349 -4.69 13.64 -11.25
CA ALA A 349 -4.25 14.65 -12.20
C ALA A 349 -4.91 14.47 -13.59
N GLU A 350 -5.12 13.23 -14.01
CA GLU A 350 -5.82 12.94 -15.27
C GLU A 350 -7.31 13.27 -15.15
N ARG A 351 -7.96 12.95 -14.03
CA ARG A 351 -9.35 13.31 -13.75
C ARG A 351 -9.59 14.81 -13.75
N LEU A 352 -8.66 15.59 -13.19
CA LEU A 352 -8.72 17.06 -13.21
C LEU A 352 -8.62 17.64 -14.62
N ARG A 353 -7.84 17.01 -15.50
CA ARG A 353 -7.73 17.44 -16.92
C ARG A 353 -8.90 16.99 -17.77
N HIS A 354 -9.48 15.86 -17.46
CA HIS A 354 -10.56 15.22 -18.22
C HIS A 354 -11.69 14.77 -17.27
N PRO A 355 -12.50 15.73 -16.74
CA PRO A 355 -13.53 15.43 -15.73
C PRO A 355 -14.58 14.41 -16.22
N GLU A 356 -14.92 14.45 -17.50
CA GLU A 356 -15.96 13.60 -18.13
C GLU A 356 -15.44 12.24 -18.63
N ALA A 357 -14.15 11.95 -18.47
CA ALA A 357 -13.63 10.65 -18.88
C ALA A 357 -14.29 9.51 -18.07
N PRO A 358 -14.49 8.32 -18.67
CA PRO A 358 -14.99 7.18 -17.93
C PRO A 358 -14.10 6.85 -16.72
N PRO A 359 -14.66 6.34 -15.61
CA PRO A 359 -13.85 5.94 -14.47
C PRO A 359 -12.91 4.78 -14.83
N VAL A 360 -11.70 4.82 -14.30
CA VAL A 360 -10.67 3.81 -14.53
C VAL A 360 -10.38 3.01 -13.27
N ARG A 361 -10.04 1.72 -13.45
CA ARG A 361 -9.53 0.85 -12.39
C ARG A 361 -8.07 0.52 -12.68
N VAL A 362 -7.17 0.88 -11.77
CA VAL A 362 -5.75 0.55 -11.87
C VAL A 362 -5.38 -0.40 -10.72
N LEU A 363 -4.83 -1.55 -11.09
CA LEU A 363 -4.41 -2.58 -10.15
C LEU A 363 -2.89 -2.68 -10.14
N LEU A 364 -2.29 -2.72 -8.95
CA LEU A 364 -0.86 -2.78 -8.74
C LEU A 364 -0.49 -4.08 -8.04
N ARG A 365 0.45 -4.81 -8.64
CA ARG A 365 0.93 -6.06 -8.06
C ARG A 365 1.78 -5.81 -6.83
N GLY A 366 1.56 -6.66 -5.80
CA GLY A 366 2.47 -6.85 -4.70
C GLY A 366 3.47 -7.98 -4.97
N GLU A 367 4.22 -8.34 -3.95
CA GLU A 367 5.17 -9.44 -3.94
C GLU A 367 4.83 -10.39 -2.79
N LEU A 368 5.07 -11.69 -2.98
CA LEU A 368 4.96 -12.66 -1.90
C LEU A 368 6.30 -12.72 -1.14
N VAL A 369 6.29 -12.30 0.11
CA VAL A 369 7.46 -12.39 1.01
C VAL A 369 7.34 -13.67 1.83
N VAL A 370 8.16 -14.65 1.49
CA VAL A 370 8.17 -15.96 2.14
C VAL A 370 8.89 -15.89 3.48
N ARG A 371 8.27 -16.45 4.55
CA ARG A 371 8.78 -16.54 5.92
C ARG A 371 8.42 -17.88 6.55
N ASN A 372 8.78 -18.05 7.82
CA ASN A 372 8.69 -19.34 8.51
C ASN A 372 7.27 -19.86 8.75
N SER A 373 6.22 -19.07 8.54
CA SER A 373 4.84 -19.59 8.63
C SER A 373 4.47 -20.52 7.47
N THR A 374 5.31 -20.64 6.42
CA THR A 374 5.14 -21.57 5.31
C THR A 374 6.36 -22.45 5.05
N VAL A 375 7.56 -22.00 5.41
CA VAL A 375 8.82 -22.74 5.26
C VAL A 375 9.45 -22.94 6.63
N GLY A 376 9.75 -24.16 7.01
CA GLY A 376 10.32 -24.54 8.30
C GLY A 376 11.42 -25.58 8.18
#